data_71fe3f0396461642d226bc3a195d7846
#
_entry.id   71fe3f0396461642d226bc3a195d7846
#
_cell.length_a   1.000
_cell.length_b   1.000
_cell.length_c   1.000
_cell.angle_alpha   90.00
_cell.angle_beta   90.00
_cell.angle_gamma   90.00
#
_symmetry.space_group_name_H-M   'P 1'
#
loop_
_entity.id
_entity.type
_entity.pdbx_description
1 polymer ?
#
loop_
_entity_poly.entity_id
_entity_poly.type
_entity_poly.pdbx_seq_one_letter_code
_entity_poly.pdbx_strand_id
1 'polypeptide(L)'
;VTRLKLLASYVIPLDPRTKKNSQMIAGTGARCPVCGKRAKQYIRQGHANTEYSAMAGRYLRGKPKIPISGEVHIVYRLYMQTRRRVDDLNLYASLDDILTREGILKDDNISIIRNRDGSRVFYDKEHPRAEIYIYEYRKEEDNAAGNENLHR
;
A
#
# COMPACT_ATOMS: atom_id res chain seq x y z
N VAL A 1 21.65 -18.86 -7.42
CA VAL A 1 20.45 -18.10 -6.97
C VAL A 1 20.90 -16.69 -6.65
N THR A 2 20.51 -15.73 -7.45
CA THR A 2 20.86 -14.32 -7.25
C THR A 2 20.09 -13.82 -6.02
N ARG A 3 20.78 -13.60 -4.92
CA ARG A 3 20.17 -13.15 -3.66
C ARG A 3 19.83 -11.67 -3.79
N LEU A 4 18.53 -11.35 -3.80
CA LEU A 4 18.06 -9.96 -3.76
C LEU A 4 18.59 -9.26 -2.50
N LYS A 5 19.11 -8.05 -2.65
CA LYS A 5 19.59 -7.25 -1.51
C LYS A 5 18.42 -6.61 -0.80
N LEU A 6 18.16 -7.03 0.44
CA LEU A 6 17.13 -6.43 1.30
C LEU A 6 17.60 -5.03 1.74
N LEU A 7 16.81 -4.01 1.46
CA LEU A 7 17.06 -2.62 1.87
C LEU A 7 16.36 -2.29 3.19
N ALA A 8 15.12 -2.75 3.37
CA ALA A 8 14.34 -2.52 4.57
C ALA A 8 13.25 -3.57 4.74
N SER A 9 12.83 -3.82 5.96
CA SER A 9 11.67 -4.65 6.28
C SER A 9 10.88 -4.05 7.45
N TYR A 10 9.55 -4.19 7.38
CA TYR A 10 8.64 -3.67 8.40
C TYR A 10 7.52 -4.66 8.68
N VAL A 11 6.99 -4.62 9.89
CA VAL A 11 5.78 -5.34 10.29
C VAL A 11 4.81 -4.35 10.91
N ILE A 12 3.60 -4.30 10.37
CA ILE A 12 2.48 -3.52 10.91
C ILE A 12 1.49 -4.52 11.52
N PRO A 13 1.42 -4.66 12.86
CA PRO A 13 0.59 -5.67 13.53
C PRO A 13 -0.88 -5.22 13.62
N LEU A 14 -1.46 -4.85 12.48
CA LEU A 14 -2.83 -4.40 12.32
C LEU A 14 -3.48 -5.12 11.14
N ASP A 15 -4.79 -5.32 11.22
CA ASP A 15 -5.57 -5.88 10.11
C ASP A 15 -5.53 -4.94 8.89
N PRO A 16 -4.95 -5.36 7.75
CA PRO A 16 -4.75 -4.50 6.59
C PRO A 16 -6.05 -3.88 6.08
N ARG A 17 -6.03 -2.60 5.73
CA ARG A 17 -7.19 -1.82 5.24
C ARG A 17 -6.91 -1.18 3.90
N THR A 18 -7.96 -1.01 3.10
CA THR A 18 -7.89 -0.32 1.82
C THR A 18 -8.43 1.09 1.92
N LYS A 19 -7.86 1.98 1.13
CA LYS A 19 -8.32 3.36 0.96
C LYS A 19 -9.63 3.42 0.16
N LYS A 20 -9.73 2.63 -0.91
CA LYS A 20 -10.82 2.68 -1.87
C LYS A 20 -12.16 2.24 -1.29
N ASN A 21 -12.18 1.21 -0.45
CA ASN A 21 -13.41 0.69 0.16
C ASN A 21 -13.82 1.41 1.45
N SER A 22 -13.11 2.46 1.81
CA SER A 22 -13.34 3.24 3.03
C SER A 22 -13.82 4.66 2.74
N GLN A 23 -14.20 4.95 1.51
CA GLN A 23 -14.71 6.26 1.14
C GLN A 23 -16.15 6.45 1.62
N MET A 24 -16.48 7.65 2.06
CA MET A 24 -17.82 8.04 2.48
C MET A 24 -18.16 9.44 1.97
N ILE A 25 -19.45 9.68 1.76
CA ILE A 25 -19.96 11.00 1.41
C ILE A 25 -20.09 11.80 2.70
N ALA A 26 -19.45 12.96 2.76
CA ALA A 26 -19.55 13.92 3.83
C ALA A 26 -20.30 15.17 3.36
N GLY A 27 -20.88 15.91 4.32
CA GLY A 27 -21.75 17.06 4.06
C GLY A 27 -23.22 16.67 4.04
N THR A 28 -24.06 17.57 4.50
CA THR A 28 -25.50 17.29 4.69
C THR A 28 -26.30 17.27 3.37
N GLY A 29 -25.83 17.96 2.33
CA GLY A 29 -26.59 18.18 1.11
C GLY A 29 -27.91 18.96 1.34
N ALA A 30 -28.12 19.47 2.57
CA ALA A 30 -29.30 20.21 2.95
C ALA A 30 -29.42 21.52 2.18
N ARG A 31 -30.65 21.98 1.93
CA ARG A 31 -30.88 23.29 1.34
C ARG A 31 -30.91 24.36 2.43
N CYS A 32 -30.24 25.47 2.17
CA CYS A 32 -30.37 26.66 3.01
C CYS A 32 -31.80 27.18 2.97
N PRO A 33 -32.49 27.35 4.13
CA PRO A 33 -33.89 27.83 4.15
C PRO A 33 -34.02 29.28 3.67
N VAL A 34 -32.91 30.06 3.66
CA VAL A 34 -32.93 31.47 3.29
C VAL A 34 -32.62 31.67 1.80
N CYS A 35 -31.58 31.05 1.27
CA CYS A 35 -31.14 31.28 -0.10
C CYS A 35 -31.36 30.09 -1.05
N GLY A 36 -31.88 28.95 -0.55
CA GLY A 36 -32.17 27.75 -1.32
C GLY A 36 -30.93 26.98 -1.86
N LYS A 37 -29.72 27.46 -1.63
CA LYS A 37 -28.50 26.78 -2.05
C LYS A 37 -28.29 25.48 -1.29
N ARG A 38 -27.88 24.43 -1.99
CA ARG A 38 -27.51 23.17 -1.35
C ARG A 38 -26.13 23.25 -0.72
N ALA A 39 -26.00 22.72 0.50
CA ALA A 39 -24.71 22.47 1.11
C ALA A 39 -23.92 21.47 0.27
N LYS A 40 -22.62 21.74 0.08
CA LYS A 40 -21.72 20.92 -0.75
C LYS A 40 -21.54 19.55 -0.10
N GLN A 41 -21.72 18.49 -0.87
CA GLN A 41 -21.30 17.14 -0.51
C GLN A 41 -19.95 16.85 -1.15
N TYR A 42 -19.11 16.07 -0.47
CA TYR A 42 -17.79 15.68 -0.96
C TYR A 42 -17.44 14.27 -0.47
N ILE A 43 -16.56 13.62 -1.22
CA ILE A 43 -16.06 12.31 -0.85
C ILE A 43 -14.86 12.48 0.08
N ARG A 44 -14.87 11.78 1.22
CA ARG A 44 -13.74 11.71 2.15
C ARG A 44 -13.39 10.27 2.46
N GLN A 45 -12.17 10.06 2.95
CA GLN A 45 -11.76 8.76 3.48
C GLN A 45 -12.56 8.40 4.73
N GLY A 46 -12.95 7.16 4.85
CA GLY A 46 -13.62 6.64 6.03
C GLY A 46 -12.66 6.53 7.23
N HIS A 47 -13.21 6.55 8.42
CA HIS A 47 -12.46 6.49 9.68
C HIS A 47 -11.50 5.29 9.75
N ALA A 48 -11.96 4.09 9.37
CA ALA A 48 -11.17 2.87 9.47
C ALA A 48 -9.84 2.94 8.70
N ASN A 49 -9.83 3.54 7.50
CA ASN A 49 -8.59 3.70 6.75
C ASN A 49 -7.72 4.82 7.31
N THR A 50 -8.32 5.92 7.76
CA THR A 50 -7.59 7.05 8.35
C THR A 50 -6.88 6.62 9.64
N GLU A 51 -7.57 5.89 10.51
CA GLU A 51 -7.00 5.33 11.74
C GLU A 51 -5.91 4.31 11.44
N TYR A 52 -6.16 3.37 10.52
CA TYR A 52 -5.16 2.41 10.09
C TYR A 52 -3.88 3.09 9.60
N SER A 53 -4.00 4.07 8.70
CA SER A 53 -2.87 4.80 8.15
C SER A 53 -2.07 5.55 9.23
N ALA A 54 -2.76 6.20 10.17
CA ALA A 54 -2.11 6.92 11.27
C ALA A 54 -1.39 5.97 12.23
N MET A 55 -2.02 4.85 12.58
CA MET A 55 -1.42 3.84 13.45
C MET A 55 -0.28 3.08 12.78
N ALA A 56 -0.41 2.74 11.50
CA ALA A 56 0.60 2.04 10.73
C ALA A 56 1.94 2.78 10.75
N GLY A 57 1.92 4.10 10.61
CA GLY A 57 3.13 4.93 10.67
C GLY A 57 3.93 4.78 11.96
N ARG A 58 3.28 4.47 13.07
CA ARG A 58 3.95 4.25 14.39
C ARG A 58 4.76 2.96 14.43
N TYR A 59 4.42 1.97 13.61
CA TYR A 59 5.13 0.69 13.53
C TYR A 59 6.25 0.69 12.50
N LEU A 60 6.34 1.70 11.64
CA LEU A 60 7.39 1.86 10.64
C LEU A 60 8.64 2.48 11.29
N ARG A 61 9.34 1.70 12.08
CA ARG A 61 10.57 2.11 12.79
C ARG A 61 11.80 1.84 11.92
N GLY A 62 12.88 2.60 12.15
CA GLY A 62 14.12 2.47 11.38
C GLY A 62 14.00 3.03 9.97
N LYS A 63 13.26 4.14 9.82
CA LYS A 63 13.12 4.86 8.55
C LYS A 63 14.49 5.32 8.05
N PRO A 64 14.75 5.27 6.72
CA PRO A 64 15.96 5.82 6.16
C PRO A 64 16.02 7.33 6.40
N LYS A 65 17.22 7.88 6.59
CA LYS A 65 17.42 9.33 6.74
C LYS A 65 17.00 10.10 5.49
N ILE A 66 17.22 9.50 4.33
CA ILE A 66 16.79 10.00 3.02
C ILE A 66 15.85 8.95 2.42
N PRO A 67 14.65 9.34 1.93
CA PRO A 67 13.75 8.40 1.29
C PRO A 67 14.41 7.64 0.14
N ILE A 68 14.09 6.35 0.01
CA ILE A 68 14.61 5.51 -1.06
C ILE A 68 14.12 6.07 -2.39
N SER A 69 15.05 6.50 -3.25
CA SER A 69 14.77 7.08 -4.57
C SER A 69 15.20 6.18 -5.73
N GLY A 70 15.92 5.09 -5.44
CA GLY A 70 16.30 4.08 -6.42
C GLY A 70 15.14 3.12 -6.73
N GLU A 71 15.32 2.31 -7.78
CA GLU A 71 14.36 1.29 -8.17
C GLU A 71 14.31 0.16 -7.12
N VAL A 72 13.11 -0.24 -6.73
CA VAL A 72 12.87 -1.28 -5.71
C VAL A 72 11.90 -2.35 -6.19
N HIS A 73 12.07 -3.54 -5.64
CA HIS A 73 11.12 -4.64 -5.66
C HIS A 73 10.52 -4.77 -4.26
N ILE A 74 9.20 -4.66 -4.13
CA ILE A 74 8.50 -4.75 -2.85
C ILE A 74 7.72 -6.05 -2.78
N VAL A 75 7.83 -6.76 -1.67
CA VAL A 75 7.01 -7.94 -1.38
C VAL A 75 6.14 -7.65 -0.17
N TYR A 76 4.83 -7.77 -0.35
CA TYR A 76 3.83 -7.67 0.71
C TYR A 76 3.32 -9.06 1.09
N ARG A 77 3.34 -9.37 2.38
CA ARG A 77 2.64 -10.51 2.95
C ARG A 77 1.58 -10.00 3.91
N LEU A 78 0.33 -10.05 3.47
CA LEU A 78 -0.79 -9.46 4.19
C LEU A 78 -1.63 -10.56 4.84
N TYR A 79 -1.76 -10.52 6.14
CA TYR A 79 -2.52 -11.47 6.93
C TYR A 79 -3.79 -10.79 7.43
N MET A 80 -4.93 -11.12 6.80
CA MET A 80 -6.22 -10.52 7.07
C MET A 80 -6.90 -11.20 8.26
N GLN A 81 -7.55 -10.42 9.11
CA GLN A 81 -8.30 -10.95 10.26
C GLN A 81 -9.57 -11.68 9.84
N THR A 82 -10.19 -11.26 8.76
CA THR A 82 -11.43 -11.83 8.25
C THR A 82 -11.33 -12.13 6.76
N ARG A 83 -12.16 -13.07 6.28
CA ARG A 83 -12.27 -13.42 4.85
C ARG A 83 -13.16 -12.44 4.08
N ARG A 84 -13.12 -11.16 4.42
CA ARG A 84 -13.87 -10.14 3.69
C ARG A 84 -13.38 -10.03 2.25
N ARG A 85 -14.29 -9.71 1.35
CA ARG A 85 -13.96 -9.50 -0.06
C ARG A 85 -13.23 -8.18 -0.22
N VAL A 86 -11.97 -8.24 -0.61
CA VAL A 86 -11.08 -7.09 -0.84
C VAL A 86 -10.22 -7.37 -2.07
N ASP A 87 -10.02 -6.35 -2.86
CA ASP A 87 -9.07 -6.36 -3.96
C ASP A 87 -7.64 -6.19 -3.41
N ASP A 88 -6.76 -7.14 -3.71
CA ASP A 88 -5.38 -7.16 -3.23
C ASP A 88 -4.55 -5.96 -3.75
N LEU A 89 -4.78 -5.54 -4.99
CA LEU A 89 -4.11 -4.36 -5.55
C LEU A 89 -4.44 -3.09 -4.77
N ASN A 90 -5.67 -2.97 -4.27
CA ASN A 90 -6.05 -1.84 -3.41
C ASN A 90 -5.37 -1.89 -2.04
N LEU A 91 -5.08 -3.08 -1.51
CA LEU A 91 -4.31 -3.25 -0.29
C LEU A 91 -2.86 -2.82 -0.50
N TYR A 92 -2.21 -3.27 -1.59
CA TYR A 92 -0.84 -2.88 -1.92
C TYR A 92 -0.72 -1.37 -2.15
N ALA A 93 -1.63 -0.77 -2.92
CA ALA A 93 -1.65 0.67 -3.15
C ALA A 93 -1.82 1.48 -1.84
N SER A 94 -2.62 0.99 -0.90
CA SER A 94 -2.77 1.62 0.41
C SER A 94 -1.45 1.63 1.21
N LEU A 95 -0.67 0.55 1.12
CA LEU A 95 0.64 0.45 1.77
C LEU A 95 1.69 1.30 1.06
N ASP A 96 1.70 1.35 -0.28
CA ASP A 96 2.57 2.23 -1.05
C ASP A 96 2.38 3.71 -0.64
N ASP A 97 1.12 4.16 -0.52
CA ASP A 97 0.78 5.49 -0.02
C ASP A 97 1.34 5.76 1.40
N ILE A 98 1.26 4.76 2.28
CA ILE A 98 1.78 4.87 3.66
C ILE A 98 3.30 4.95 3.64
N LEU A 99 3.99 4.10 2.90
CA LEU A 99 5.45 4.10 2.80
C LEU A 99 5.99 5.43 2.25
N THR A 100 5.30 6.01 1.27
CA THR A 100 5.65 7.31 0.69
C THR A 100 5.40 8.46 1.68
N ARG A 101 4.23 8.48 2.31
CA ARG A 101 3.89 9.50 3.31
C ARG A 101 4.83 9.48 4.51
N GLU A 102 5.24 8.31 4.96
CA GLU A 102 6.16 8.15 6.10
C GLU A 102 7.64 8.40 5.72
N GLY A 103 7.92 8.72 4.46
CA GLY A 103 9.27 9.07 4.00
C GLY A 103 10.21 7.87 3.84
N ILE A 104 9.69 6.66 3.70
CA ILE A 104 10.48 5.46 3.42
C ILE A 104 10.80 5.39 1.93
N LEU A 105 9.80 5.60 1.08
CA LEU A 105 9.96 5.76 -0.37
C LEU A 105 9.82 7.23 -0.75
N LYS A 106 10.54 7.64 -1.78
CA LYS A 106 10.41 8.99 -2.35
C LYS A 106 9.06 9.17 -3.04
N ASP A 107 8.58 8.14 -3.74
CA ASP A 107 7.32 8.12 -4.48
C ASP A 107 6.85 6.68 -4.65
N ASP A 108 5.57 6.46 -4.98
CA ASP A 108 4.96 5.17 -5.25
C ASP A 108 4.80 4.86 -6.75
N ASN A 109 5.36 5.70 -7.60
CA ASN A 109 5.26 5.53 -9.04
C ASN A 109 6.19 4.41 -9.60
N ILE A 110 5.98 4.06 -10.88
CA ILE A 110 6.69 2.98 -11.57
C ILE A 110 8.20 3.21 -11.71
N SER A 111 8.69 4.46 -11.58
CA SER A 111 10.13 4.73 -11.62
C SER A 111 10.85 4.35 -10.32
N ILE A 112 10.11 4.09 -9.26
CA ILE A 112 10.63 3.63 -7.96
C ILE A 112 10.16 2.20 -7.68
N ILE A 113 8.86 1.93 -7.67
CA ILE A 113 8.34 0.57 -7.45
C ILE A 113 8.23 -0.16 -8.78
N ARG A 114 9.23 -0.98 -9.10
CA ARG A 114 9.32 -1.70 -10.38
C ARG A 114 8.41 -2.92 -10.43
N ASN A 115 8.37 -3.70 -9.38
CA ASN A 115 7.44 -4.82 -9.29
C ASN A 115 7.07 -5.16 -7.84
N ARG A 116 6.05 -5.99 -7.69
CA ARG A 116 5.54 -6.52 -6.42
C ARG A 116 5.39 -8.04 -6.45
N ASP A 117 6.19 -8.71 -7.29
CA ASP A 117 6.13 -10.15 -7.46
C ASP A 117 6.40 -10.88 -6.14
N GLY A 118 5.63 -11.95 -5.91
CA GLY A 118 5.68 -12.68 -4.65
C GLY A 118 4.79 -12.09 -3.54
N SER A 119 4.14 -10.94 -3.78
CA SER A 119 3.15 -10.39 -2.84
C SER A 119 1.92 -11.28 -2.78
N ARG A 120 1.42 -11.54 -1.56
CA ARG A 120 0.27 -12.42 -1.32
C ARG A 120 -0.58 -11.95 -0.16
N VAL A 121 -1.86 -12.32 -0.20
CA VAL A 121 -2.82 -12.10 0.88
C VAL A 121 -3.17 -13.46 1.50
N PHE A 122 -3.10 -13.51 2.83
CA PHE A 122 -3.41 -14.67 3.65
C PHE A 122 -4.52 -14.34 4.64
N TYR A 123 -5.03 -15.35 5.32
CA TYR A 123 -5.97 -15.22 6.42
C TYR A 123 -5.30 -15.68 7.73
N ASP A 124 -5.30 -14.81 8.72
CA ASP A 124 -4.82 -15.12 10.08
C ASP A 124 -5.66 -14.32 11.09
N LYS A 125 -6.63 -14.99 11.71
CA LYS A 125 -7.56 -14.39 12.65
C LYS A 125 -6.87 -13.90 13.92
N GLU A 126 -5.89 -14.65 14.40
CA GLU A 126 -5.24 -14.42 15.70
C GLU A 126 -4.16 -13.33 15.61
N HIS A 127 -3.45 -13.26 14.48
CA HIS A 127 -2.32 -12.35 14.30
C HIS A 127 -2.41 -11.61 12.95
N PRO A 128 -3.46 -10.77 12.74
CA PRO A 128 -3.56 -9.97 11.52
C PRO A 128 -2.40 -8.97 11.45
N ARG A 129 -1.76 -8.89 10.28
CA ARG A 129 -0.59 -8.03 10.09
C ARG A 129 -0.28 -7.80 8.63
N ALA A 130 0.53 -6.78 8.38
CA ALA A 130 1.20 -6.57 7.09
C ALA A 130 2.72 -6.70 7.28
N GLU A 131 3.33 -7.61 6.57
CA GLU A 131 4.79 -7.74 6.47
C GLU A 131 5.24 -7.12 5.15
N ILE A 132 6.24 -6.24 5.20
CA ILE A 132 6.72 -5.45 4.06
C ILE A 132 8.21 -5.71 3.91
N TYR A 133 8.62 -6.14 2.73
CA TYR A 133 10.03 -6.37 2.39
C TYR A 133 10.39 -5.55 1.16
N ILE A 134 11.37 -4.66 1.29
CA ILE A 134 11.84 -3.76 0.23
C ILE A 134 13.24 -4.22 -0.19
N TYR A 135 13.35 -4.64 -1.44
CA TYR A 135 14.61 -5.11 -2.04
C TYR A 135 15.10 -4.13 -3.09
N GLU A 136 16.41 -4.08 -3.30
CA GLU A 136 16.99 -3.41 -4.46
C GLU A 136 16.55 -4.12 -5.74
N TYR A 137 16.01 -3.36 -6.71
CA TYR A 137 15.61 -3.92 -8.00
C TYR A 137 16.83 -4.17 -8.89
N ARG A 138 16.87 -5.33 -9.55
CA ARG A 138 17.92 -5.72 -10.50
C ARG A 138 17.33 -5.91 -11.89
N LYS A 139 17.83 -5.15 -12.85
CA LYS A 139 17.37 -5.16 -14.26
C LYS A 139 17.62 -6.48 -15.00
N GLU A 140 18.51 -7.33 -14.51
CA GLU A 140 18.88 -8.58 -15.19
C GLU A 140 17.76 -9.63 -15.20
N GLU A 141 16.82 -9.56 -14.25
CA GLU A 141 15.72 -10.54 -14.15
C GLU A 141 14.63 -10.32 -15.20
N ASP A 142 14.38 -9.09 -15.62
CA ASP A 142 13.37 -8.78 -16.65
C ASP A 142 13.82 -9.22 -18.06
N ASN A 143 15.13 -9.22 -18.32
CA ASN A 143 15.67 -9.66 -19.61
C ASN A 143 15.64 -11.18 -19.80
N ALA A 144 15.68 -11.96 -18.72
CA ALA A 144 15.59 -13.41 -18.78
C ALA A 144 14.16 -13.89 -19.11
N ALA A 145 13.13 -13.25 -18.55
CA ALA A 145 11.73 -13.57 -18.81
C ALA A 145 11.25 -13.19 -20.22
N GLY A 146 11.87 -12.14 -20.82
CA GLY A 146 11.53 -11.67 -22.17
C GLY A 146 12.09 -12.51 -23.33
N ASN A 147 13.13 -13.33 -23.09
CA ASN A 147 13.80 -14.07 -24.14
C ASN A 147 13.27 -15.48 -24.39
N GLU A 148 12.45 -16.04 -23.50
CA GLU A 148 11.86 -17.37 -23.67
C GLU A 148 10.66 -17.42 -24.61
N ASN A 149 10.06 -16.28 -24.96
CA ASN A 149 8.84 -16.21 -25.79
C ASN A 149 9.08 -15.86 -27.28
N LEU A 150 10.34 -15.74 -27.74
CA LEU A 150 10.64 -15.37 -29.13
C LEU A 150 11.03 -16.54 -30.05
N HIS A 151 10.98 -17.77 -29.55
CA HIS A 151 11.31 -18.97 -30.34
C HIS A 151 10.27 -20.09 -30.20
N ARG A 152 8.99 -19.77 -30.39
CA ARG A 152 7.97 -20.79 -30.69
C ARG A 152 7.08 -20.33 -31.84
#